data_a82c480336ea531826f16c01dbf649e9
#
_entry.id   a82c480336ea531826f16c01dbf649e9
#
_cell.length_a   1.000
_cell.length_b   1.000
_cell.length_c   1.000
_cell.angle_alpha   90.00
_cell.angle_beta   90.00
_cell.angle_gamma   90.00
#
_symmetry.space_group_name_H-M   'P 1'
#
loop_
_entity.id
_entity.type
_entity.pdbx_description
1 polymer ?
#
loop_
_entity_poly.entity_id
_entity_poly.type
_entity_poly.pdbx_seq_one_letter_code
_entity_poly.pdbx_strand_id
1 'polypeptide(L)'
;MSKLKIAVIPGDGIGWEVVPEGIKVLEAVGAKYGLSYDFEEFDWGCERYHKTGKLMPDDGIQTLKQFDSIFLGACGYPGVPDHVSLWGLLIPIRREMKQYVNLRPVRMLKGMPCPLSNRGPEDINFWVVRENNEGEYSEIGGRLHRGTEYEVAVQESVFTKFGTDRILRYAFDLCQKLDRKKVTSATKSNGIIHTMPYWDERFDAISKEYPSLSTDQYLSLIHISEPTRPERIAVCGVRR
;
A
#
# COMPACT_ATOMS: atom_id res chain seq x y z
N MET A 1 -23.63 23.03 -4.90
CA MET A 1 -22.50 22.06 -5.04
C MET A 1 -23.01 20.71 -4.58
N SER A 2 -22.70 19.63 -5.30
CA SER A 2 -23.06 18.29 -4.86
C SER A 2 -22.27 17.94 -3.59
N LYS A 3 -22.95 17.36 -2.62
CA LYS A 3 -22.37 16.89 -1.38
C LYS A 3 -21.60 15.60 -1.69
N LEU A 4 -20.31 15.52 -1.31
CA LEU A 4 -19.50 14.33 -1.51
C LEU A 4 -19.87 13.27 -0.46
N LYS A 5 -20.25 12.10 -0.90
CA LYS A 5 -20.59 10.97 -0.02
C LYS A 5 -19.32 10.20 0.36
N ILE A 6 -19.04 10.13 1.65
CA ILE A 6 -17.85 9.47 2.18
C ILE A 6 -18.28 8.30 3.07
N ALA A 7 -17.89 7.08 2.69
CA ALA A 7 -18.02 5.93 3.57
C ALA A 7 -16.89 5.97 4.61
N VAL A 8 -17.25 6.00 5.88
CA VAL A 8 -16.29 6.04 6.99
C VAL A 8 -16.22 4.65 7.64
N ILE A 9 -15.05 4.06 7.66
CA ILE A 9 -14.80 2.76 8.29
C ILE A 9 -13.68 2.98 9.33
N PRO A 10 -14.00 3.27 10.60
CA PRO A 10 -12.98 3.42 11.64
C PRO A 10 -12.12 2.16 11.79
N GLY A 11 -12.75 0.98 11.66
CA GLY A 11 -12.11 -0.30 11.82
C GLY A 11 -11.87 -0.64 13.29
N ASP A 12 -10.60 -0.84 13.68
CA ASP A 12 -10.25 -1.37 14.98
C ASP A 12 -9.30 -0.45 15.76
N GLY A 13 -9.29 -0.57 17.08
CA GLY A 13 -8.31 0.03 17.97
C GLY A 13 -8.08 1.53 17.72
N ILE A 14 -6.85 1.91 17.31
CA ILE A 14 -6.47 3.30 17.06
C ILE A 14 -7.33 3.98 15.99
N GLY A 15 -8.01 3.23 15.13
CA GLY A 15 -8.92 3.78 14.13
C GLY A 15 -10.04 4.60 14.73
N TRP A 16 -10.55 4.19 15.87
CA TRP A 16 -11.59 4.91 16.62
C TRP A 16 -11.11 6.26 17.21
N GLU A 17 -9.79 6.42 17.37
CA GLU A 17 -9.19 7.66 17.85
C GLU A 17 -8.83 8.59 16.69
N VAL A 18 -8.23 8.06 15.62
CA VAL A 18 -7.67 8.90 14.54
C VAL A 18 -8.70 9.31 13.48
N VAL A 19 -9.71 8.47 13.24
CA VAL A 19 -10.73 8.78 12.21
C VAL A 19 -11.56 10.01 12.57
N PRO A 20 -12.06 10.20 13.80
CA PRO A 20 -12.75 11.43 14.19
C PRO A 20 -11.91 12.69 14.01
N GLU A 21 -10.60 12.61 14.32
CA GLU A 21 -9.70 13.75 14.10
C GLU A 21 -9.51 14.06 12.60
N GLY A 22 -9.44 13.02 11.79
CA GLY A 22 -9.40 13.17 10.32
C GLY A 22 -10.68 13.80 9.77
N ILE A 23 -11.86 13.45 10.29
CA ILE A 23 -13.14 14.07 9.91
C ILE A 23 -13.15 15.55 10.25
N LYS A 24 -12.70 15.95 11.44
CA LYS A 24 -12.57 17.39 11.80
C LYS A 24 -11.70 18.15 10.80
N VAL A 25 -10.60 17.55 10.34
CA VAL A 25 -9.73 18.16 9.32
C VAL A 25 -10.48 18.29 7.99
N LEU A 26 -11.20 17.26 7.55
CA LEU A 26 -11.98 17.31 6.32
C LEU A 26 -13.06 18.40 6.40
N GLU A 27 -13.80 18.52 7.50
CA GLU A 27 -14.80 19.55 7.73
C GLU A 27 -14.20 20.96 7.68
N ALA A 28 -13.03 21.16 8.33
CA ALA A 28 -12.32 22.43 8.30
C ALA A 28 -11.86 22.81 6.89
N VAL A 29 -11.35 21.83 6.13
CA VAL A 29 -10.96 22.00 4.72
C VAL A 29 -12.21 22.28 3.87
N GLY A 30 -13.30 21.57 4.12
CA GLY A 30 -14.58 21.80 3.46
C GLY A 30 -15.09 23.23 3.65
N ALA A 31 -15.11 23.70 4.88
CA ALA A 31 -15.49 25.07 5.21
C ALA A 31 -14.62 26.12 4.50
N LYS A 32 -13.29 25.86 4.43
CA LYS A 32 -12.33 26.78 3.78
C LYS A 32 -12.46 26.83 2.26
N TYR A 33 -12.76 25.72 1.62
CA TYR A 33 -12.76 25.60 0.15
C TYR A 33 -14.16 25.44 -0.46
N GLY A 34 -15.23 25.54 0.34
CA GLY A 34 -16.60 25.42 -0.12
C GLY A 34 -16.99 24.00 -0.52
N LEU A 35 -16.38 22.99 0.08
CA LEU A 35 -16.74 21.58 -0.11
C LEU A 35 -17.71 21.15 1.00
N SER A 36 -18.64 20.27 0.68
CA SER A 36 -19.53 19.67 1.66
C SER A 36 -19.46 18.15 1.59
N TYR A 37 -19.50 17.50 2.76
CA TYR A 37 -19.39 16.07 2.88
C TYR A 37 -20.62 15.47 3.52
N ASP A 38 -20.91 14.23 3.14
CA ASP A 38 -21.92 13.36 3.72
C ASP A 38 -21.21 12.11 4.22
N PHE A 39 -21.02 12.03 5.52
CA PHE A 39 -20.31 10.92 6.14
C PHE A 39 -21.31 9.85 6.58
N GLU A 40 -21.10 8.61 6.14
CA GLU A 40 -21.82 7.45 6.63
C GLU A 40 -20.84 6.47 7.24
N GLU A 41 -21.03 6.17 8.54
CA GLU A 41 -20.11 5.32 9.30
C GLU A 41 -20.56 3.86 9.29
N PHE A 42 -19.59 2.97 9.13
CA PHE A 42 -19.75 1.52 9.11
C PHE A 42 -18.94 0.87 10.22
N ASP A 43 -19.56 -0.02 10.98
CA ASP A 43 -18.98 -0.81 12.06
C ASP A 43 -18.13 -2.01 11.57
N TRP A 44 -17.44 -1.86 10.45
CA TRP A 44 -16.70 -2.95 9.80
C TRP A 44 -15.29 -3.07 10.35
N GLY A 45 -14.94 -4.28 10.77
CA GLY A 45 -13.65 -4.58 11.39
C GLY A 45 -13.67 -5.87 12.19
N CYS A 46 -12.66 -6.06 13.01
CA CYS A 46 -12.50 -7.27 13.82
C CYS A 46 -13.53 -7.37 14.95
N GLU A 47 -14.04 -6.27 15.49
CA GLU A 47 -15.13 -6.31 16.47
C GLU A 47 -16.41 -6.89 15.87
N ARG A 48 -16.74 -6.51 14.65
CA ARG A 48 -17.83 -7.10 13.90
C ARG A 48 -17.58 -8.58 13.64
N TYR A 49 -16.33 -8.95 13.27
CA TYR A 49 -15.95 -10.34 13.06
C TYR A 49 -16.22 -11.22 14.29
N HIS A 50 -15.90 -10.75 15.48
CA HIS A 50 -16.20 -11.46 16.72
C HIS A 50 -17.69 -11.70 16.93
N LYS A 51 -18.54 -10.78 16.50
CA LYS A 51 -20.00 -10.86 16.69
C LYS A 51 -20.69 -11.70 15.61
N THR A 52 -20.20 -11.63 14.38
CA THR A 52 -20.92 -12.13 13.19
C THR A 52 -20.14 -13.16 12.37
N GLY A 53 -18.85 -13.34 12.64
CA GLY A 53 -17.94 -14.16 11.82
C GLY A 53 -17.49 -13.49 10.50
N LYS A 54 -17.87 -12.23 10.26
CA LYS A 54 -17.53 -11.47 9.03
C LYS A 54 -17.08 -10.05 9.37
N LEU A 55 -16.01 -9.58 8.72
CA LEU A 55 -15.51 -8.21 8.92
C LEU A 55 -16.39 -7.14 8.27
N MET A 56 -17.04 -7.49 7.15
CA MET A 56 -18.06 -6.67 6.48
C MET A 56 -19.20 -7.57 6.00
N PRO A 57 -20.39 -7.01 5.69
CA PRO A 57 -21.49 -7.76 5.08
C PRO A 57 -21.14 -8.29 3.69
N ASP A 58 -21.90 -9.26 3.19
CA ASP A 58 -21.69 -9.84 1.85
C ASP A 58 -21.92 -8.83 0.72
N ASP A 59 -22.79 -7.86 0.93
CA ASP A 59 -23.08 -6.75 0.02
C ASP A 59 -22.19 -5.51 0.27
N GLY A 60 -21.21 -5.60 1.19
CA GLY A 60 -20.38 -4.48 1.60
C GLY A 60 -19.69 -3.76 0.45
N ILE A 61 -19.15 -4.50 -0.52
CA ILE A 61 -18.55 -3.90 -1.71
C ILE A 61 -19.57 -3.13 -2.56
N GLN A 62 -20.77 -3.66 -2.71
CA GLN A 62 -21.83 -2.98 -3.49
C GLN A 62 -22.30 -1.71 -2.76
N THR A 63 -22.36 -1.75 -1.43
CA THR A 63 -22.61 -0.58 -0.59
C THR A 63 -21.55 0.49 -0.82
N LEU A 64 -20.26 0.13 -0.71
CA LEU A 64 -19.15 1.09 -0.90
C LEU A 64 -19.11 1.72 -2.30
N LYS A 65 -19.56 1.03 -3.33
CA LYS A 65 -19.63 1.57 -4.71
C LYS A 65 -20.61 2.75 -4.85
N GLN A 66 -21.47 3.00 -3.86
CA GLN A 66 -22.41 4.12 -3.84
C GLN A 66 -21.80 5.41 -3.30
N PHE A 67 -20.58 5.37 -2.81
CA PHE A 67 -19.84 6.48 -2.23
C PHE A 67 -18.77 7.03 -3.19
N ASP A 68 -18.51 8.32 -3.08
CA ASP A 68 -17.46 8.99 -3.86
C ASP A 68 -16.06 8.61 -3.35
N SER A 69 -15.92 8.32 -2.05
CA SER A 69 -14.67 7.94 -1.42
C SER A 69 -14.90 7.10 -0.16
N ILE A 70 -13.84 6.38 0.25
CA ILE A 70 -13.81 5.61 1.49
C ILE A 70 -12.75 6.21 2.39
N PHE A 71 -13.13 6.54 3.62
CA PHE A 71 -12.23 6.97 4.67
C PHE A 71 -12.04 5.81 5.66
N LEU A 72 -10.94 5.09 5.48
CA LEU A 72 -10.63 3.88 6.25
C LEU A 72 -9.59 4.22 7.33
N GLY A 73 -9.88 3.81 8.55
CA GLY A 73 -8.97 3.90 9.70
C GLY A 73 -7.98 2.73 9.78
N ALA A 74 -7.98 2.03 10.88
CA ALA A 74 -7.07 0.90 11.13
C ALA A 74 -7.83 -0.43 11.11
N CYS A 75 -7.18 -1.49 10.63
CA CYS A 75 -7.74 -2.83 10.64
C CYS A 75 -6.73 -3.79 11.26
N GLY A 76 -7.13 -4.47 12.31
CA GLY A 76 -6.34 -5.44 13.06
C GLY A 76 -6.66 -5.39 14.56
N TYR A 77 -6.82 -6.55 15.16
CA TYR A 77 -7.21 -6.68 16.57
C TYR A 77 -6.51 -7.88 17.21
N PRO A 78 -6.00 -7.76 18.46
CA PRO A 78 -5.43 -8.89 19.17
C PRO A 78 -6.40 -10.06 19.23
N GLY A 79 -5.94 -11.26 18.83
CA GLY A 79 -6.78 -12.46 18.78
C GLY A 79 -7.46 -12.73 17.43
N VAL A 80 -7.42 -11.80 16.48
CA VAL A 80 -7.81 -12.06 15.09
C VAL A 80 -6.55 -12.15 14.24
N PRO A 81 -6.29 -13.29 13.57
CA PRO A 81 -5.12 -13.44 12.71
C PRO A 81 -5.10 -12.40 11.58
N ASP A 82 -3.93 -11.83 11.27
CA ASP A 82 -3.76 -10.78 10.25
C ASP A 82 -4.32 -11.17 8.88
N HIS A 83 -4.17 -12.44 8.49
CA HIS A 83 -4.73 -12.90 7.22
C HIS A 83 -6.27 -12.82 7.20
N VAL A 84 -6.95 -12.97 8.34
CA VAL A 84 -8.42 -12.83 8.40
C VAL A 84 -8.81 -11.37 8.19
N SER A 85 -8.18 -10.45 8.91
CA SER A 85 -8.49 -9.01 8.80
C SER A 85 -8.13 -8.45 7.43
N LEU A 86 -7.00 -8.84 6.86
CA LEU A 86 -6.57 -8.42 5.53
C LEU A 86 -7.49 -8.94 4.43
N TRP A 87 -7.75 -10.25 4.41
CA TRP A 87 -8.54 -10.89 3.36
C TRP A 87 -10.06 -10.75 3.53
N GLY A 88 -10.52 -10.42 4.74
CA GLY A 88 -11.94 -10.21 5.00
C GLY A 88 -12.42 -8.76 4.80
N LEU A 89 -11.51 -7.78 4.72
CA LEU A 89 -11.88 -6.37 4.54
C LEU A 89 -11.01 -5.65 3.52
N LEU A 90 -9.69 -5.54 3.78
CA LEU A 90 -8.82 -4.66 2.99
C LEU A 90 -8.61 -5.14 1.55
N ILE A 91 -8.30 -6.42 1.36
CA ILE A 91 -8.01 -6.98 0.04
C ILE A 91 -9.25 -6.97 -0.86
N PRO A 92 -10.45 -7.39 -0.41
CA PRO A 92 -11.65 -7.29 -1.21
C PRO A 92 -11.95 -5.86 -1.67
N ILE A 93 -11.86 -4.86 -0.78
CA ILE A 93 -12.05 -3.45 -1.16
C ILE A 93 -11.06 -3.05 -2.26
N ARG A 94 -9.78 -3.32 -2.09
CA ARG A 94 -8.74 -2.96 -3.06
C ARG A 94 -8.96 -3.59 -4.43
N ARG A 95 -9.28 -4.86 -4.47
CA ARG A 95 -9.48 -5.64 -5.71
C ARG A 95 -10.74 -5.24 -6.43
N GLU A 96 -11.88 -5.29 -5.75
CA GLU A 96 -13.19 -5.06 -6.35
C GLU A 96 -13.37 -3.61 -6.81
N MET A 97 -12.72 -2.67 -6.11
CA MET A 97 -12.70 -1.26 -6.49
C MET A 97 -11.50 -0.90 -7.38
N LYS A 98 -10.72 -1.88 -7.82
CA LYS A 98 -9.56 -1.71 -8.72
C LYS A 98 -8.55 -0.67 -8.24
N GLN A 99 -8.33 -0.62 -6.93
CA GLN A 99 -7.38 0.31 -6.30
C GLN A 99 -5.94 -0.20 -6.45
N TYR A 100 -5.41 -0.17 -7.66
CA TYR A 100 -4.09 -0.71 -7.97
C TYR A 100 -2.93 0.16 -7.45
N VAL A 101 -3.16 1.41 -7.14
CA VAL A 101 -2.16 2.31 -6.57
C VAL A 101 -2.32 2.44 -5.07
N ASN A 102 -1.26 2.14 -4.33
CA ASN A 102 -1.13 2.54 -2.94
C ASN A 102 -0.14 3.72 -2.90
N LEU A 103 -0.69 4.93 -2.80
CA LEU A 103 0.08 6.17 -2.81
C LEU A 103 0.36 6.62 -1.38
N ARG A 104 1.64 6.74 -1.02
CA ARG A 104 2.07 7.13 0.32
C ARG A 104 2.90 8.41 0.28
N PRO A 105 2.36 9.55 0.72
CA PRO A 105 3.17 10.73 0.98
C PRO A 105 4.04 10.51 2.21
N VAL A 106 5.34 10.73 2.07
CA VAL A 106 6.28 10.69 3.19
C VAL A 106 6.85 12.08 3.39
N ARG A 107 6.45 12.73 4.48
CA ARG A 107 6.89 14.08 4.82
C ARG A 107 7.16 14.16 6.31
N MET A 108 8.32 14.67 6.66
CA MET A 108 8.60 14.99 8.04
C MET A 108 7.92 16.31 8.44
N LEU A 109 7.17 16.27 9.54
CA LEU A 109 6.52 17.45 10.08
C LEU A 109 7.45 18.19 11.06
N LYS A 110 7.37 19.53 11.08
CA LYS A 110 8.12 20.34 12.05
C LYS A 110 7.75 19.97 13.49
N GLY A 111 8.75 19.83 14.33
CA GLY A 111 8.56 19.46 15.73
C GLY A 111 8.50 17.97 16.02
N MET A 112 8.48 17.12 15.00
CA MET A 112 8.54 15.67 15.18
C MET A 112 10.00 15.18 15.21
N PRO A 113 10.36 14.23 16.10
CA PRO A 113 11.69 13.64 16.10
C PRO A 113 11.91 12.81 14.82
N CYS A 114 13.09 12.97 14.21
CA CYS A 114 13.48 12.16 13.08
C CYS A 114 14.22 10.91 13.52
N PRO A 115 13.85 9.71 13.07
CA PRO A 115 14.60 8.49 13.37
C PRO A 115 15.95 8.43 12.64
N LEU A 116 16.12 9.23 11.57
CA LEU A 116 17.37 9.31 10.83
C LEU A 116 18.27 10.40 11.40
N SER A 117 19.54 10.06 11.62
CA SER A 117 20.54 10.99 12.12
C SER A 117 20.77 12.14 11.12
N ASN A 118 20.84 13.37 11.64
CA ASN A 118 21.12 14.58 10.84
C ASN A 118 20.16 14.83 9.67
N ARG A 119 18.88 14.46 9.84
CA ARG A 119 17.82 14.73 8.85
C ARG A 119 16.70 15.56 9.49
N GLY A 120 16.17 16.48 8.69
CA GLY A 120 15.11 17.38 9.10
C GLY A 120 13.93 17.41 8.12
N PRO A 121 12.95 18.29 8.36
CA PRO A 121 11.77 18.43 7.51
C PRO A 121 12.09 18.78 6.05
N GLU A 122 13.22 19.41 5.79
CA GLU A 122 13.66 19.79 4.44
C GLU A 122 14.22 18.59 3.64
N ASP A 123 14.71 17.57 4.35
CA ASP A 123 15.32 16.39 3.72
C ASP A 123 14.30 15.31 3.36
N ILE A 124 13.16 15.25 4.09
CA ILE A 124 12.19 14.15 3.97
C ILE A 124 10.88 14.67 3.38
N ASN A 125 10.78 14.57 2.07
CA ASN A 125 9.58 14.92 1.32
C ASN A 125 9.57 14.16 -0.02
N PHE A 126 9.03 12.94 0.00
CA PHE A 126 8.93 12.10 -1.19
C PHE A 126 7.61 11.30 -1.21
N TRP A 127 7.34 10.65 -2.32
CA TRP A 127 6.16 9.83 -2.51
C TRP A 127 6.58 8.40 -2.79
N VAL A 128 5.89 7.45 -2.17
CA VAL A 128 6.02 6.04 -2.51
C VAL A 128 4.79 5.62 -3.30
N VAL A 129 5.00 5.17 -4.52
CA VAL A 129 3.99 4.57 -5.38
C VAL A 129 4.17 3.07 -5.33
N ARG A 130 3.21 2.35 -4.74
CA ARG A 130 3.28 0.91 -4.56
C ARG A 130 2.19 0.22 -5.36
N GLU A 131 2.54 -0.85 -6.08
CA GLU A 131 1.55 -1.77 -6.65
C GLU A 131 0.75 -2.44 -5.52
N ASN A 132 -0.54 -2.57 -5.71
CA ASN A 132 -1.45 -2.93 -4.62
C ASN A 132 -2.34 -4.15 -4.91
N ASN A 133 -2.33 -4.69 -6.14
CA ASN A 133 -3.21 -5.77 -6.59
C ASN A 133 -2.47 -7.03 -7.04
N GLU A 134 -1.23 -6.90 -7.50
CA GLU A 134 -0.40 -7.97 -8.01
C GLU A 134 0.76 -8.30 -7.05
N GLY A 135 1.67 -9.15 -7.46
CA GLY A 135 2.79 -9.62 -6.67
C GLY A 135 2.37 -10.58 -5.56
N GLU A 136 2.78 -10.30 -4.34
CA GLU A 136 2.51 -11.16 -3.17
C GLU A 136 1.00 -11.30 -2.84
N TYR A 137 0.18 -10.40 -3.33
CA TYR A 137 -1.28 -10.42 -3.12
C TYR A 137 -2.05 -11.09 -4.25
N SER A 138 -1.39 -11.83 -5.14
CA SER A 138 -2.05 -12.48 -6.28
C SER A 138 -3.00 -13.63 -5.90
N GLU A 139 -2.92 -14.15 -4.66
CA GLU A 139 -3.78 -15.25 -4.15
C GLU A 139 -3.69 -16.54 -4.99
N ILE A 140 -2.56 -16.74 -5.64
CA ILE A 140 -2.30 -17.97 -6.38
C ILE A 140 -1.42 -18.85 -5.53
N GLY A 141 -1.92 -20.04 -5.22
CA GLY A 141 -1.22 -20.99 -4.37
C GLY A 141 -2.16 -21.96 -3.66
N GLY A 142 -1.64 -22.62 -2.65
CA GLY A 142 -2.39 -23.57 -1.86
C GLY A 142 -1.55 -24.43 -0.94
N ARG A 143 -2.21 -25.35 -0.27
CA ARG A 143 -1.56 -26.36 0.59
C ARG A 143 -2.04 -27.74 0.22
N LEU A 144 -1.08 -28.66 0.04
CA LEU A 144 -1.30 -30.09 -0.21
C LEU A 144 -0.82 -30.91 0.98
N HIS A 145 -1.40 -32.08 1.17
CA HIS A 145 -1.02 -33.08 2.20
C HIS A 145 -0.94 -32.53 3.62
N ARG A 146 -1.90 -31.65 3.99
CA ARG A 146 -1.93 -30.96 5.28
C ARG A 146 -1.83 -31.93 6.46
N GLY A 147 -0.95 -31.60 7.42
CA GLY A 147 -0.77 -32.37 8.64
C GLY A 147 0.05 -33.67 8.47
N THR A 148 0.68 -33.88 7.32
CA THR A 148 1.58 -35.01 7.07
C THR A 148 3.03 -34.52 6.86
N GLU A 149 3.99 -35.44 6.88
CA GLU A 149 5.40 -35.13 6.58
C GLU A 149 5.64 -34.65 5.15
N TYR A 150 4.68 -34.87 4.25
CA TYR A 150 4.70 -34.43 2.84
C TYR A 150 3.95 -33.11 2.61
N GLU A 151 3.63 -32.37 3.67
CA GLU A 151 2.89 -31.12 3.53
C GLU A 151 3.65 -30.11 2.67
N VAL A 152 2.95 -29.57 1.66
CA VAL A 152 3.49 -28.54 0.75
C VAL A 152 2.61 -27.31 0.82
N ALA A 153 3.23 -26.15 0.96
CA ALA A 153 2.59 -24.84 0.83
C ALA A 153 3.20 -24.07 -0.33
N VAL A 154 2.37 -23.55 -1.21
CA VAL A 154 2.76 -22.75 -2.37
C VAL A 154 2.07 -21.39 -2.29
N GLN A 155 2.84 -20.33 -2.50
CA GLN A 155 2.36 -18.97 -2.71
C GLN A 155 3.13 -18.39 -3.89
N GLU A 156 2.42 -17.95 -4.93
CA GLU A 156 3.04 -17.41 -6.13
C GLU A 156 2.91 -15.88 -6.18
N SER A 157 4.00 -15.21 -6.55
CA SER A 157 4.01 -13.78 -6.89
C SER A 157 3.84 -13.63 -8.40
N VAL A 158 2.77 -12.98 -8.81
CA VAL A 158 2.45 -12.80 -10.24
C VAL A 158 2.54 -11.33 -10.61
N PHE A 159 3.26 -11.05 -11.70
CA PHE A 159 3.39 -9.72 -12.29
C PHE A 159 2.97 -9.79 -13.75
N THR A 160 1.90 -9.10 -14.10
CA THR A 160 1.50 -8.98 -15.50
C THR A 160 2.11 -7.74 -16.13
N LYS A 161 2.26 -7.75 -17.46
CA LYS A 161 2.69 -6.55 -18.20
C LYS A 161 1.72 -5.39 -17.97
N PHE A 162 0.43 -5.67 -17.99
CA PHE A 162 -0.60 -4.67 -17.76
C PHE A 162 -0.49 -4.03 -16.38
N GLY A 163 -0.40 -4.84 -15.32
CA GLY A 163 -0.30 -4.35 -13.93
C GLY A 163 0.99 -3.59 -13.68
N THR A 164 2.13 -4.14 -14.14
CA THR A 164 3.44 -3.50 -13.99
C THR A 164 3.51 -2.17 -14.75
N ASP A 165 3.09 -2.15 -16.02
CA ASP A 165 3.15 -0.95 -16.84
C ASP A 165 2.27 0.18 -16.30
N ARG A 166 1.05 -0.13 -15.84
CA ARG A 166 0.13 0.89 -15.32
C ARG A 166 0.65 1.57 -14.06
N ILE A 167 1.24 0.80 -13.12
CA ILE A 167 1.76 1.39 -11.89
C ILE A 167 3.02 2.20 -12.14
N LEU A 168 3.89 1.76 -13.04
CA LEU A 168 5.08 2.49 -13.43
C LEU A 168 4.70 3.81 -14.11
N ARG A 169 3.80 3.80 -15.11
CA ARG A 169 3.31 5.05 -15.73
C ARG A 169 2.69 5.98 -14.72
N TYR A 170 1.88 5.47 -13.79
CA TYR A 170 1.32 6.30 -12.73
C TYR A 170 2.42 7.01 -11.92
N ALA A 171 3.51 6.31 -11.59
CA ALA A 171 4.63 6.89 -10.84
C ALA A 171 5.35 7.99 -11.64
N PHE A 172 5.58 7.79 -12.93
CA PHE A 172 6.19 8.80 -13.81
C PHE A 172 5.26 10.00 -14.02
N ASP A 173 3.98 9.78 -14.30
CA ASP A 173 2.98 10.84 -14.46
C ASP A 173 2.83 11.67 -13.18
N LEU A 174 2.80 11.02 -12.01
CA LEU A 174 2.78 11.70 -10.71
C LEU A 174 4.04 12.57 -10.51
N CYS A 175 5.21 12.04 -10.88
CA CYS A 175 6.47 12.76 -10.80
C CYS A 175 6.42 14.05 -11.61
N GLN A 176 5.92 13.99 -12.84
CA GLN A 176 5.72 15.18 -13.69
C GLN A 176 4.69 16.14 -13.10
N LYS A 177 3.52 15.61 -12.69
CA LYS A 177 2.42 16.41 -12.12
C LYS A 177 2.85 17.19 -10.87
N LEU A 178 3.75 16.62 -10.07
CA LEU A 178 4.27 17.25 -8.86
C LEU A 178 5.55 18.07 -9.10
N ASP A 179 5.93 18.30 -10.37
CA ASP A 179 7.19 18.95 -10.77
C ASP A 179 8.44 18.34 -10.11
N ARG A 180 8.41 17.05 -9.87
CA ARG A 180 9.58 16.30 -9.41
C ARG A 180 10.45 15.93 -10.61
N LYS A 181 11.73 15.64 -10.35
CA LYS A 181 12.69 15.43 -11.45
C LYS A 181 13.23 14.00 -11.51
N LYS A 182 12.86 13.17 -10.53
CA LYS A 182 13.46 11.86 -10.37
C LYS A 182 12.45 10.79 -9.93
N VAL A 183 12.51 9.64 -10.59
CA VAL A 183 11.80 8.41 -10.20
C VAL A 183 12.83 7.35 -9.84
N THR A 184 12.69 6.79 -8.64
CA THR A 184 13.55 5.73 -8.14
C THR A 184 12.78 4.41 -8.07
N SER A 185 13.30 3.36 -8.70
CA SER A 185 12.77 2.00 -8.55
C SER A 185 13.46 1.28 -7.42
N ALA A 186 12.69 0.65 -6.53
CA ALA A 186 13.20 -0.27 -5.53
C ALA A 186 12.86 -1.70 -5.93
N THR A 187 13.86 -2.56 -6.04
CA THR A 187 13.74 -3.91 -6.58
C THR A 187 14.53 -4.92 -5.76
N LYS A 188 14.33 -6.20 -6.01
CA LYS A 188 15.09 -7.30 -5.45
C LYS A 188 15.60 -8.26 -6.55
N SER A 189 15.91 -7.72 -7.73
CA SER A 189 16.32 -8.50 -8.91
C SER A 189 17.63 -9.27 -8.73
N ASN A 190 18.45 -8.90 -7.75
CA ASN A 190 19.63 -9.66 -7.40
C ASN A 190 19.33 -11.02 -6.72
N GLY A 191 18.13 -11.25 -6.26
CA GLY A 191 17.73 -12.49 -5.56
C GLY A 191 16.52 -13.20 -6.14
N ILE A 192 15.59 -12.45 -6.75
CA ILE A 192 14.36 -12.99 -7.37
C ILE A 192 14.54 -12.96 -8.88
N ILE A 193 14.88 -14.11 -9.45
CA ILE A 193 15.44 -14.19 -10.81
C ILE A 193 14.45 -14.07 -11.98
N HIS A 194 13.14 -14.05 -11.74
CA HIS A 194 12.15 -13.95 -12.79
C HIS A 194 11.32 -12.67 -12.71
N THR A 195 10.58 -12.47 -11.63
CA THR A 195 9.63 -11.35 -11.52
C THR A 195 10.31 -10.00 -11.33
N MET A 196 11.41 -9.94 -10.60
CA MET A 196 12.08 -8.66 -10.34
C MET A 196 12.94 -8.17 -11.51
N PRO A 197 13.71 -9.00 -12.25
CA PRO A 197 14.31 -8.56 -13.51
C PRO A 197 13.26 -8.13 -14.53
N TYR A 198 12.12 -8.80 -14.60
CA TYR A 198 11.01 -8.36 -15.44
C TYR A 198 10.48 -6.97 -15.03
N TRP A 199 10.36 -6.69 -13.74
CA TRP A 199 10.03 -5.37 -13.23
C TRP A 199 11.06 -4.31 -13.71
N ASP A 200 12.34 -4.63 -13.61
CA ASP A 200 13.44 -3.75 -14.02
C ASP A 200 13.39 -3.46 -15.53
N GLU A 201 13.19 -4.49 -16.36
CA GLU A 201 13.01 -4.35 -17.80
C GLU A 201 11.83 -3.43 -18.16
N ARG A 202 10.71 -3.56 -17.46
CA ARG A 202 9.54 -2.70 -17.66
C ARG A 202 9.81 -1.27 -17.21
N PHE A 203 10.50 -1.08 -16.08
CA PHE A 203 10.91 0.24 -15.61
C PHE A 203 11.80 0.95 -16.63
N ASP A 204 12.80 0.27 -17.15
CA ASP A 204 13.70 0.80 -18.18
C ASP A 204 12.98 1.11 -19.49
N ALA A 205 12.04 0.26 -19.89
CA ALA A 205 11.26 0.51 -21.10
C ALA A 205 10.36 1.74 -20.98
N ILE A 206 9.67 1.90 -19.84
CA ILE A 206 8.75 3.02 -19.61
C ILE A 206 9.51 4.31 -19.36
N SER A 207 10.66 4.27 -18.68
CA SER A 207 11.47 5.47 -18.43
C SER A 207 11.81 6.23 -19.70
N LYS A 208 11.97 5.53 -20.83
CA LYS A 208 12.25 6.14 -22.16
C LYS A 208 11.07 6.95 -22.70
N GLU A 209 9.85 6.71 -22.22
CA GLU A 209 8.67 7.51 -22.55
C GLU A 209 8.71 8.89 -21.84
N TYR A 210 9.59 9.06 -20.83
CA TYR A 210 9.70 10.25 -19.97
C TYR A 210 11.13 10.85 -19.96
N PRO A 211 11.64 11.32 -21.09
CA PRO A 211 13.05 11.74 -21.22
C PRO A 211 13.42 12.96 -20.36
N SER A 212 12.44 13.69 -19.84
CA SER A 212 12.66 14.84 -18.94
C SER A 212 12.90 14.44 -17.48
N LEU A 213 12.71 13.18 -17.13
CA LEU A 213 12.90 12.69 -15.78
C LEU A 213 14.17 11.84 -15.67
N SER A 214 14.91 12.04 -14.58
CA SER A 214 16.03 11.16 -14.24
C SER A 214 15.51 9.91 -13.51
N THR A 215 16.19 8.80 -13.72
CA THR A 215 15.86 7.54 -13.08
C THR A 215 17.05 6.93 -12.38
N ASP A 216 16.81 6.21 -11.29
CA ASP A 216 17.76 5.31 -10.69
C ASP A 216 17.06 4.09 -10.07
N GLN A 217 17.85 3.14 -9.66
CA GLN A 217 17.37 1.87 -9.15
C GLN A 217 18.15 1.46 -7.92
N TYR A 218 17.44 1.02 -6.89
CA TYR A 218 18.03 0.50 -5.66
C TYR A 218 17.67 -0.97 -5.46
N LEU A 219 18.68 -1.77 -5.22
CA LEU A 219 18.54 -3.15 -4.76
C LEU A 219 18.29 -3.15 -3.26
N SER A 220 17.15 -3.69 -2.84
CA SER A 220 16.65 -3.57 -1.47
C SER A 220 17.60 -4.11 -0.38
N LEU A 221 18.38 -5.14 -0.67
CA LEU A 221 19.37 -5.68 0.28
C LEU A 221 20.70 -4.93 0.21
N ILE A 222 21.26 -4.78 -0.98
CA ILE A 222 22.60 -4.23 -1.17
C ILE A 222 22.64 -2.74 -0.88
N HIS A 223 21.67 -1.98 -1.41
CA HIS A 223 21.70 -0.52 -1.34
C HIS A 223 20.91 0.06 -0.18
N ILE A 224 19.89 -0.66 0.35
CA ILE A 224 18.97 -0.14 1.35
C ILE A 224 19.24 -0.75 2.72
N SER A 225 19.20 -2.10 2.83
CA SER A 225 19.32 -2.77 4.12
C SER A 225 20.77 -2.97 4.57
N GLU A 226 21.69 -3.15 3.64
CA GLU A 226 23.12 -3.44 3.92
C GLU A 226 24.08 -2.73 2.96
N PRO A 227 24.08 -1.42 2.90
CA PRO A 227 24.84 -0.68 1.90
C PRO A 227 26.37 -0.81 2.05
N THR A 228 26.85 -1.28 3.20
CA THR A 228 28.30 -1.40 3.50
C THR A 228 28.86 -2.82 3.39
N ARG A 229 28.03 -3.81 3.03
CA ARG A 229 28.44 -5.24 3.00
C ARG A 229 27.86 -6.02 1.81
N PRO A 230 28.04 -5.58 0.58
CA PRO A 230 27.46 -6.27 -0.58
C PRO A 230 27.97 -7.70 -0.74
N GLU A 231 29.24 -7.97 -0.42
CA GLU A 231 29.87 -9.28 -0.56
C GLU A 231 29.48 -10.30 0.51
N ARG A 232 28.74 -9.89 1.55
CA ARG A 232 28.34 -10.75 2.68
C ARG A 232 26.86 -11.01 2.81
N ILE A 233 26.09 -10.75 1.77
CA ILE A 233 24.62 -10.91 1.78
C ILE A 233 24.21 -12.32 2.17
N ALA A 234 24.92 -13.34 1.70
CA ALA A 234 24.64 -14.75 2.00
C ALA A 234 24.84 -15.10 3.49
N VAL A 235 25.59 -14.32 4.26
CA VAL A 235 25.93 -14.57 5.66
C VAL A 235 25.05 -13.78 6.62
N CYS A 236 24.42 -12.71 6.16
CA CYS A 236 23.66 -11.79 7.02
C CYS A 236 22.34 -12.35 7.54
N GLY A 237 21.77 -13.36 6.92
CA GLY A 237 20.57 -14.04 7.43
C GLY A 237 20.79 -14.87 8.71
N VAL A 238 22.01 -14.98 9.25
CA VAL A 238 22.35 -15.85 10.37
C VAL A 238 22.71 -15.10 11.65
N ARG A 239 22.69 -13.78 11.67
CA ARG A 239 22.91 -13.05 12.95
C ARG A 239 21.58 -12.78 13.66
N ARG A 240 21.37 -13.58 14.71
CA ARG A 240 20.41 -13.34 15.78
C ARG A 240 20.78 -12.09 16.58
#